data_ae1036bcb8b4e9f824815a4d45c54f9c
#
_entry.id   ae1036bcb8b4e9f824815a4d45c54f9c
#
_cell.length_a   1.000
_cell.length_b   1.000
_cell.length_c   1.000
_cell.angle_alpha   90.00
_cell.angle_beta   90.00
_cell.angle_gamma   90.00
#
_symmetry.space_group_name_H-M   'P 1'
#
loop_
_entity.id
_entity.type
_entity.pdbx_description
1 polymer ?
#
loop_
_entity_poly.entity_id
_entity_poly.type
_entity_poly.pdbx_seq_one_letter_code
_entity_poly.pdbx_strand_id
1 'polypeptide(L)'
;MARLPRLYAPGIPQLVHARFLFPLATRASGGSRILDTLQKWLFDGLARHGVMLHAWTLTDDGILLLATPGDEKSLSRLIQMLGRNLATTLRSGPVFSGRYRSTLVEPGVWVIPAMIWLESWVAREKGASDSELWPWSSAGFHTGAFMGSCPVLNDHADYWSSGNTPFDRQAAYKYRYTEGLSSGQLQQIAQALHGQWALGSPGFISQLCSVASRRPMQGRRGRPRIRPIHEQGQSLEE
;
A
#
# COMPACT_ATOMS: atom_id res chain seq x y z
N MET A 1 -11.96 22.72 -1.81
CA MET A 1 -10.60 22.54 -1.22
C MET A 1 -9.71 21.85 -2.23
N ALA A 2 -8.49 22.34 -2.44
CA ALA A 2 -7.50 21.67 -3.27
C ALA A 2 -7.13 20.32 -2.64
N ARG A 3 -7.08 19.26 -3.47
CA ARG A 3 -6.71 17.92 -3.00
C ARG A 3 -5.21 17.89 -2.69
N LEU A 4 -4.84 17.37 -1.54
CA LEU A 4 -3.44 17.19 -1.16
C LEU A 4 -2.71 16.29 -2.19
N PRO A 5 -1.43 16.58 -2.51
CA PRO A 5 -0.58 15.67 -3.26
C PRO A 5 -0.43 14.34 -2.51
N ARG A 6 0.00 13.29 -3.20
CA ARG A 6 0.28 12.01 -2.55
C ARG A 6 1.53 12.11 -1.69
N LEU A 7 1.51 11.39 -0.57
CA LEU A 7 2.67 11.28 0.28
C LEU A 7 3.70 10.37 -0.40
N TYR A 8 4.92 10.86 -0.55
CA TYR A 8 6.04 10.15 -1.13
C TYR A 8 7.32 10.45 -0.36
N ALA A 9 8.16 9.45 -0.18
CA ALA A 9 9.54 9.58 0.26
C ALA A 9 10.40 8.56 -0.51
N PRO A 10 11.62 8.91 -0.96
CA PRO A 10 12.48 8.02 -1.70
C PRO A 10 12.81 6.74 -0.89
N GLY A 11 12.77 5.58 -1.55
CA GLY A 11 13.13 4.29 -0.94
C GLY A 11 12.17 3.75 0.13
N ILE A 12 11.09 4.45 0.43
CA ILE A 12 10.11 4.01 1.45
C ILE A 12 8.96 3.26 0.77
N PRO A 13 8.62 2.03 1.22
CA PRO A 13 7.51 1.27 0.68
C PRO A 13 6.16 1.94 0.96
N GLN A 14 5.24 1.76 0.05
CA GLN A 14 3.88 2.29 0.13
C GLN A 14 2.87 1.15 0.08
N LEU A 15 1.96 1.13 1.04
CA LEU A 15 0.74 0.33 0.95
C LEU A 15 -0.28 1.12 0.13
N VAL A 16 -0.79 0.50 -0.92
CA VAL A 16 -1.68 1.10 -1.93
C VAL A 16 -2.99 0.35 -1.98
N HIS A 17 -4.11 1.06 -2.07
CA HIS A 17 -5.43 0.50 -2.31
C HIS A 17 -6.16 1.31 -3.38
N ALA A 18 -6.40 0.71 -4.54
CA ALA A 18 -7.20 1.27 -5.62
C ALA A 18 -8.52 0.49 -5.74
N ARG A 19 -9.63 1.10 -5.32
CA ARG A 19 -10.96 0.47 -5.32
C ARG A 19 -11.64 0.66 -6.65
N PHE A 20 -12.28 -0.38 -7.16
CA PHE A 20 -13.14 -0.28 -8.32
C PHE A 20 -14.47 0.40 -7.98
N LEU A 21 -15.06 1.03 -8.97
CA LEU A 21 -16.36 1.69 -8.84
C LEU A 21 -17.49 0.66 -8.66
N PHE A 22 -17.35 -0.49 -9.33
CA PHE A 22 -18.22 -1.65 -9.23
C PHE A 22 -17.36 -2.91 -9.27
N PRO A 23 -17.78 -4.01 -8.63
CA PRO A 23 -17.06 -5.28 -8.72
C PRO A 23 -16.87 -5.74 -10.16
N LEU A 24 -15.67 -6.21 -10.49
CA LEU A 24 -15.33 -6.66 -11.85
C LEU A 24 -16.20 -7.85 -12.31
N ALA A 25 -16.57 -8.73 -11.41
CA ALA A 25 -17.41 -9.90 -11.70
C ALA A 25 -18.80 -9.54 -12.23
N THR A 26 -19.35 -8.39 -11.83
CA THR A 26 -20.66 -7.93 -12.33
C THR A 26 -20.59 -7.32 -13.73
N ARG A 27 -19.40 -6.96 -14.21
CA ARG A 27 -19.19 -6.31 -15.51
C ARG A 27 -18.62 -7.23 -16.59
N ALA A 28 -17.98 -8.34 -16.21
CA ALA A 28 -17.37 -9.27 -17.13
C ALA A 28 -17.99 -10.67 -16.97
N SER A 29 -18.54 -11.22 -18.06
CA SER A 29 -18.90 -12.62 -18.15
C SER A 29 -17.64 -13.49 -18.09
N GLY A 30 -17.05 -13.70 -16.91
CA GLY A 30 -15.79 -14.42 -16.73
C GLY A 30 -14.82 -13.75 -15.77
N GLY A 31 -15.25 -13.50 -14.52
CA GLY A 31 -14.50 -12.78 -13.49
C GLY A 31 -13.03 -13.21 -13.32
N SER A 32 -12.73 -14.51 -13.41
CA SER A 32 -11.35 -15.03 -13.32
C SER A 32 -10.46 -14.51 -14.46
N ARG A 33 -10.94 -14.52 -15.71
CA ARG A 33 -10.15 -14.07 -16.88
C ARG A 33 -9.74 -12.60 -16.80
N ILE A 34 -10.57 -11.74 -16.21
CA ILE A 34 -10.21 -10.32 -16.09
C ILE A 34 -9.15 -10.11 -15.01
N LEU A 35 -9.15 -10.89 -13.93
CA LEU A 35 -8.10 -10.85 -12.91
C LEU A 35 -6.77 -11.38 -13.45
N ASP A 36 -6.77 -12.45 -14.26
CA ASP A 36 -5.57 -12.94 -14.97
C ASP A 36 -4.98 -11.85 -15.87
N THR A 37 -5.83 -11.19 -16.62
CA THR A 37 -5.43 -10.10 -17.51
C THR A 37 -4.91 -8.90 -16.73
N LEU A 38 -5.56 -8.54 -15.64
CA LEU A 38 -5.14 -7.45 -14.75
C LEU A 38 -3.78 -7.74 -14.12
N GLN A 39 -3.56 -8.99 -13.67
CA GLN A 39 -2.28 -9.42 -13.12
C GLN A 39 -1.16 -9.32 -14.16
N LYS A 40 -1.40 -9.77 -15.38
CA LYS A 40 -0.45 -9.62 -16.49
C LYS A 40 -0.09 -8.15 -16.72
N TRP A 41 -1.08 -7.26 -16.84
CA TRP A 41 -0.82 -5.84 -17.01
C TRP A 41 -0.08 -5.21 -15.82
N LEU A 42 -0.40 -5.65 -14.60
CA LEU A 42 0.35 -5.22 -13.42
C LEU A 42 1.82 -5.57 -13.57
N PHE A 43 2.14 -6.83 -13.87
CA PHE A 43 3.50 -7.33 -13.99
C PHE A 43 4.25 -6.64 -15.14
N ASP A 44 3.65 -6.50 -16.30
CA ASP A 44 4.21 -5.77 -17.44
C ASP A 44 4.47 -4.28 -17.13
N GLY A 45 3.67 -3.70 -16.24
CA GLY A 45 3.76 -2.30 -15.85
C GLY A 45 4.84 -1.99 -14.83
N LEU A 46 5.25 -2.96 -13.99
CA LEU A 46 6.20 -2.72 -12.89
C LEU A 46 7.54 -2.17 -13.38
N ALA A 47 8.20 -2.88 -14.29
CA ALA A 47 9.50 -2.46 -14.84
C ALA A 47 9.36 -1.15 -15.63
N ARG A 48 8.29 -1.01 -16.44
CA ARG A 48 8.04 0.19 -17.26
C ARG A 48 7.90 1.45 -16.41
N HIS A 49 7.35 1.34 -15.22
CA HIS A 49 7.09 2.49 -14.33
C HIS A 49 8.07 2.58 -13.15
N GLY A 50 9.08 1.68 -13.09
CA GLY A 50 10.08 1.70 -12.03
C GLY A 50 9.46 1.44 -10.65
N VAL A 51 8.67 0.38 -10.51
CA VAL A 51 8.01 0.02 -9.25
C VAL A 51 8.53 -1.34 -8.80
N MET A 52 9.13 -1.42 -7.62
CA MET A 52 9.48 -2.67 -6.96
C MET A 52 8.27 -3.16 -6.17
N LEU A 53 7.75 -4.34 -6.52
CA LEU A 53 6.57 -4.93 -5.91
C LEU A 53 6.97 -5.91 -4.81
N HIS A 54 6.51 -5.68 -3.59
CA HIS A 54 6.81 -6.53 -2.43
C HIS A 54 5.68 -7.48 -2.07
N ALA A 55 4.44 -7.06 -2.29
CA ALA A 55 3.26 -7.92 -2.12
C ALA A 55 2.07 -7.34 -2.91
N TRP A 56 1.15 -8.21 -3.33
CA TRP A 56 -0.06 -7.80 -4.02
C TRP A 56 -1.25 -8.70 -3.69
N THR A 57 -2.44 -8.15 -3.85
CA THR A 57 -3.70 -8.90 -3.92
C THR A 57 -4.64 -8.18 -4.88
N LEU A 58 -5.12 -8.92 -5.88
CA LEU A 58 -6.13 -8.45 -6.81
C LEU A 58 -7.45 -9.14 -6.49
N THR A 59 -8.50 -8.34 -6.41
CA THR A 59 -9.86 -8.82 -6.18
C THR A 59 -10.81 -8.19 -7.19
N ASP A 60 -12.05 -8.65 -7.21
CA ASP A 60 -13.12 -8.01 -7.98
C ASP A 60 -13.46 -6.59 -7.48
N ASP A 61 -13.10 -6.24 -6.24
CA ASP A 61 -13.36 -4.92 -5.64
C ASP A 61 -12.22 -3.94 -5.78
N GLY A 62 -11.00 -4.41 -6.09
CA GLY A 62 -9.84 -3.51 -6.17
C GLY A 62 -8.47 -4.17 -6.27
N ILE A 63 -7.48 -3.32 -6.23
CA ILE A 63 -6.05 -3.64 -6.31
C ILE A 63 -5.40 -3.20 -5.01
N LEU A 64 -4.73 -4.13 -4.33
CA LEU A 64 -3.90 -3.86 -3.16
C LEU A 64 -2.45 -4.19 -3.49
N LEU A 65 -1.55 -3.28 -3.18
CA LEU A 65 -0.11 -3.43 -3.43
C LEU A 65 0.69 -2.94 -2.22
N LEU A 66 1.77 -3.63 -1.91
CA LEU A 66 2.88 -3.07 -1.15
C LEU A 66 4.06 -2.94 -2.11
N ALA A 67 4.52 -1.72 -2.35
CA ALA A 67 5.51 -1.46 -3.38
C ALA A 67 6.37 -0.25 -3.05
N THR A 68 7.64 -0.29 -3.48
CA THR A 68 8.55 0.87 -3.42
C THR A 68 8.63 1.51 -4.81
N PRO A 69 8.11 2.73 -4.99
CA PRO A 69 8.21 3.44 -6.27
C PRO A 69 9.59 4.05 -6.45
N GLY A 70 10.10 4.04 -7.68
CA GLY A 70 11.35 4.67 -8.04
C GLY A 70 11.29 6.21 -8.04
N ASP A 71 10.10 6.78 -8.33
CA ASP A 71 9.83 8.21 -8.25
C ASP A 71 8.42 8.51 -7.72
N GLU A 72 8.12 9.79 -7.44
CA GLU A 72 6.83 10.26 -6.91
C GLU A 72 5.64 9.90 -7.82
N LYS A 73 5.86 9.77 -9.13
CA LYS A 73 4.83 9.53 -10.14
C LYS A 73 4.68 8.06 -10.54
N SER A 74 5.64 7.21 -10.20
CA SER A 74 5.71 5.79 -10.62
C SER A 74 4.42 5.04 -10.34
N LEU A 75 3.94 5.02 -9.09
CA LEU A 75 2.67 4.38 -8.72
C LEU A 75 1.46 5.02 -9.42
N SER A 76 1.49 6.34 -9.60
CA SER A 76 0.38 7.02 -10.27
C SER A 76 0.27 6.62 -11.74
N ARG A 77 1.40 6.51 -12.44
CA ARG A 77 1.46 6.06 -13.83
C ARG A 77 1.01 4.61 -13.97
N LEU A 78 1.47 3.74 -13.06
CA LEU A 78 1.08 2.33 -13.02
C LEU A 78 -0.44 2.18 -12.86
N ILE A 79 -1.04 2.78 -11.83
CA ILE A 79 -2.49 2.69 -11.58
C ILE A 79 -3.31 3.34 -12.71
N GLN A 80 -2.83 4.44 -13.31
CA GLN A 80 -3.49 5.05 -14.47
C GLN A 80 -3.45 4.14 -15.70
N MET A 81 -2.34 3.45 -15.95
CA MET A 81 -2.22 2.47 -17.03
C MET A 81 -3.23 1.33 -16.84
N LEU A 82 -3.28 0.74 -15.62
CA LEU A 82 -4.23 -0.32 -15.30
C LEU A 82 -5.68 0.14 -15.48
N GLY A 83 -6.00 1.36 -15.03
CA GLY A 83 -7.34 1.93 -15.20
C GLY A 83 -7.74 2.13 -16.65
N ARG A 84 -6.82 2.61 -17.51
CA ARG A 84 -7.09 2.76 -18.97
C ARG A 84 -7.30 1.41 -19.63
N ASN A 85 -6.45 0.43 -19.35
CA ASN A 85 -6.56 -0.90 -19.92
C ASN A 85 -7.89 -1.58 -19.52
N LEU A 86 -8.27 -1.48 -18.25
CA LEU A 86 -9.54 -1.99 -17.76
C LEU A 86 -10.73 -1.26 -18.40
N ALA A 87 -10.71 0.07 -18.49
CA ALA A 87 -11.77 0.85 -19.10
C ALA A 87 -11.98 0.46 -20.58
N THR A 88 -10.90 0.27 -21.33
CA THR A 88 -10.94 -0.18 -22.72
C THR A 88 -11.51 -1.59 -22.84
N THR A 89 -11.03 -2.52 -22.02
CA THR A 89 -11.47 -3.93 -22.06
C THR A 89 -12.93 -4.09 -21.65
N LEU A 90 -13.36 -3.39 -20.61
CA LEU A 90 -14.73 -3.41 -20.11
C LEU A 90 -15.68 -2.52 -20.91
N ARG A 91 -15.18 -1.78 -21.90
CA ARG A 91 -15.95 -0.77 -22.67
C ARG A 91 -16.76 0.13 -21.75
N SER A 92 -16.14 0.57 -20.65
CA SER A 92 -16.80 1.35 -19.61
C SER A 92 -16.09 2.69 -19.41
N GLY A 93 -16.78 3.63 -18.77
CA GLY A 93 -16.20 4.88 -18.29
C GLY A 93 -15.21 4.67 -17.13
N PRO A 94 -15.21 5.52 -16.10
CA PRO A 94 -14.30 5.39 -14.98
C PRO A 94 -14.41 4.01 -14.31
N VAL A 95 -13.27 3.34 -14.12
CA VAL A 95 -13.20 2.02 -13.48
C VAL A 95 -13.01 2.13 -11.98
N PHE A 96 -12.19 3.11 -11.54
CA PHE A 96 -11.94 3.33 -10.12
C PHE A 96 -12.97 4.27 -9.49
N SER A 97 -13.33 4.00 -8.24
CA SER A 97 -14.25 4.84 -7.44
C SER A 97 -13.68 6.21 -7.08
N GLY A 98 -12.42 6.44 -7.41
CA GLY A 98 -11.70 7.67 -7.19
C GLY A 98 -10.18 7.47 -7.27
N ARG A 99 -9.43 8.39 -6.69
CA ARG A 99 -7.97 8.23 -6.59
C ARG A 99 -7.64 7.07 -5.64
N TYR A 100 -6.64 6.24 -6.01
CA TYR A 100 -6.13 5.26 -5.07
C TYR A 100 -5.64 5.93 -3.78
N ARG A 101 -5.73 5.24 -2.66
CA ARG A 101 -5.16 5.64 -1.39
C ARG A 101 -3.79 5.01 -1.23
N SER A 102 -2.87 5.73 -0.60
CA SER A 102 -1.56 5.18 -0.26
C SER A 102 -1.06 5.74 1.07
N THR A 103 -0.29 4.92 1.79
CA THR A 103 0.41 5.29 3.00
C THR A 103 1.87 4.84 2.92
N LEU A 104 2.81 5.65 3.41
CA LEU A 104 4.20 5.22 3.62
C LEU A 104 4.24 4.24 4.79
N VAL A 105 5.02 3.18 4.66
CA VAL A 105 5.11 2.10 5.65
C VAL A 105 6.51 2.06 6.23
N GLU A 106 6.63 2.10 7.56
CA GLU A 106 7.92 2.03 8.26
C GLU A 106 8.56 0.66 8.08
N PRO A 107 9.79 0.60 7.50
CA PRO A 107 10.56 -0.64 7.44
C PRO A 107 10.95 -1.13 8.84
N GLY A 108 11.13 -2.44 8.98
CA GLY A 108 11.50 -3.09 10.25
C GLY A 108 10.33 -3.32 11.21
N VAL A 109 9.26 -2.53 11.10
CA VAL A 109 8.12 -2.61 12.04
C VAL A 109 6.81 -2.96 11.33
N TRP A 110 6.49 -2.25 10.24
CA TRP A 110 5.16 -2.29 9.63
C TRP A 110 5.09 -2.99 8.27
N VAL A 111 6.22 -3.35 7.65
CA VAL A 111 6.20 -3.99 6.33
C VAL A 111 5.56 -5.37 6.40
N ILE A 112 5.99 -6.25 7.31
CA ILE A 112 5.37 -7.58 7.45
C ILE A 112 3.90 -7.49 7.85
N PRO A 113 3.48 -6.68 8.83
CA PRO A 113 2.06 -6.45 9.09
C PRO A 113 1.27 -5.93 7.87
N ALA A 114 1.84 -5.03 7.06
CA ALA A 114 1.19 -4.53 5.86
C ALA A 114 1.05 -5.61 4.77
N MET A 115 2.06 -6.49 4.60
CA MET A 115 1.99 -7.66 3.73
C MET A 115 0.85 -8.59 4.18
N ILE A 116 0.84 -9.01 5.44
CA ILE A 116 -0.22 -9.86 6.00
C ILE A 116 -1.59 -9.19 5.81
N TRP A 117 -1.69 -7.89 6.06
CA TRP A 117 -2.94 -7.15 5.91
C TRP A 117 -3.52 -7.21 4.50
N LEU A 118 -2.70 -7.02 3.47
CA LEU A 118 -3.18 -7.05 2.09
C LEU A 118 -3.39 -8.48 1.58
N GLU A 119 -2.55 -9.44 1.97
CA GLU A 119 -2.63 -10.83 1.51
C GLU A 119 -3.76 -11.62 2.17
N SER A 120 -4.11 -11.30 3.43
CA SER A 120 -5.29 -11.87 4.09
C SER A 120 -6.60 -11.12 3.77
N TRP A 121 -6.57 -10.15 2.84
CA TRP A 121 -7.74 -9.34 2.48
C TRP A 121 -8.95 -10.18 2.10
N VAL A 122 -8.74 -11.21 1.26
CA VAL A 122 -9.82 -12.06 0.77
C VAL A 122 -10.46 -12.87 1.90
N ALA A 123 -9.68 -13.34 2.87
CA ALA A 123 -10.22 -14.01 4.06
C ALA A 123 -11.07 -13.06 4.89
N ARG A 124 -10.57 -11.85 5.16
CA ARG A 124 -11.25 -10.89 6.02
C ARG A 124 -12.51 -10.30 5.41
N GLU A 125 -12.47 -9.95 4.13
CA GLU A 125 -13.58 -9.23 3.48
C GLU A 125 -14.57 -10.16 2.77
N LYS A 126 -14.14 -11.37 2.39
CA LYS A 126 -14.96 -12.32 1.64
C LYS A 126 -15.16 -13.66 2.35
N GLY A 127 -14.58 -13.86 3.52
CA GLY A 127 -14.72 -15.08 4.31
C GLY A 127 -14.10 -16.33 3.66
N ALA A 128 -13.12 -16.16 2.75
CA ALA A 128 -12.44 -17.29 2.14
C ALA A 128 -11.53 -17.98 3.16
N SER A 129 -11.71 -19.31 3.34
CA SER A 129 -10.92 -20.12 4.29
C SER A 129 -9.45 -20.20 3.91
N ASP A 130 -9.14 -20.28 2.62
CA ASP A 130 -7.80 -20.55 2.08
C ASP A 130 -7.25 -19.34 1.31
N SER A 131 -7.16 -18.18 1.98
CA SER A 131 -6.68 -16.94 1.35
C SER A 131 -5.23 -17.02 0.88
N GLU A 132 -4.41 -17.92 1.46
CA GLU A 132 -3.05 -18.18 0.98
C GLU A 132 -3.01 -18.82 -0.40
N LEU A 133 -4.08 -19.52 -0.80
CA LEU A 133 -4.22 -20.15 -2.13
C LEU A 133 -4.91 -19.23 -3.15
N TRP A 134 -5.21 -17.97 -2.79
CA TRP A 134 -5.83 -17.05 -3.73
C TRP A 134 -4.91 -16.78 -4.93
N PRO A 135 -5.30 -17.15 -6.18
CA PRO A 135 -4.39 -17.15 -7.33
C PRO A 135 -3.82 -15.76 -7.68
N TRP A 136 -4.56 -14.71 -7.35
CA TRP A 136 -4.18 -13.32 -7.65
C TRP A 136 -3.63 -12.60 -6.43
N SER A 137 -2.83 -13.32 -5.63
CA SER A 137 -2.13 -12.79 -4.46
C SER A 137 -0.70 -13.32 -4.39
N SER A 138 0.17 -12.55 -3.76
CA SER A 138 1.52 -12.99 -3.38
C SER A 138 1.56 -13.92 -2.17
N ALA A 139 0.44 -14.11 -1.47
CA ALA A 139 0.37 -14.89 -0.23
C ALA A 139 0.98 -16.29 -0.39
N GLY A 140 0.61 -17.02 -1.44
CA GLY A 140 1.11 -18.38 -1.68
C GLY A 140 2.63 -18.46 -1.89
N PHE A 141 3.26 -17.41 -2.44
CA PHE A 141 4.72 -17.35 -2.59
C PHE A 141 5.41 -17.08 -1.25
N HIS A 142 4.87 -16.18 -0.45
CA HIS A 142 5.43 -15.84 0.86
C HIS A 142 5.21 -16.91 1.92
N THR A 143 4.10 -17.65 1.85
CA THR A 143 3.80 -18.76 2.78
C THR A 143 4.38 -20.10 2.34
N GLY A 144 4.90 -20.19 1.11
CA GLY A 144 5.36 -21.46 0.52
C GLY A 144 4.25 -22.39 0.07
N ALA A 145 3.00 -21.90 -0.03
CA ALA A 145 1.87 -22.68 -0.57
C ALA A 145 1.98 -22.87 -2.10
N PHE A 146 2.62 -21.92 -2.79
CA PHE A 146 2.95 -22.05 -4.21
C PHE A 146 4.41 -22.47 -4.40
N MET A 147 4.62 -23.45 -5.27
CA MET A 147 5.97 -23.91 -5.63
C MET A 147 6.67 -22.91 -6.55
N GLY A 148 7.97 -22.67 -6.31
CA GLY A 148 8.79 -21.80 -7.13
C GLY A 148 8.81 -20.36 -6.70
N SER A 149 9.34 -19.48 -7.56
CA SER A 149 9.46 -18.04 -7.32
C SER A 149 8.63 -17.25 -8.33
N CYS A 150 8.17 -16.08 -7.92
CA CYS A 150 7.53 -15.12 -8.82
C CYS A 150 8.58 -14.11 -9.30
N PRO A 151 8.94 -14.08 -10.61
CA PRO A 151 10.05 -13.26 -11.10
C PRO A 151 9.87 -11.74 -10.92
N VAL A 152 8.64 -11.28 -10.75
CA VAL A 152 8.33 -9.85 -10.58
C VAL A 152 8.23 -9.44 -9.12
N LEU A 153 8.27 -10.40 -8.20
CA LEU A 153 8.22 -10.16 -6.77
C LEU A 153 9.62 -9.77 -6.28
N ASN A 154 9.71 -8.60 -5.67
CA ASN A 154 10.93 -8.12 -5.04
C ASN A 154 10.76 -8.21 -3.54
N ASP A 155 11.23 -9.28 -2.93
CA ASP A 155 11.16 -9.48 -1.49
C ASP A 155 11.76 -8.28 -0.75
N HIS A 156 11.01 -7.71 0.20
CA HIS A 156 11.51 -6.64 1.04
C HIS A 156 12.55 -7.14 2.04
N ALA A 157 13.47 -6.28 2.47
CA ALA A 157 14.52 -6.62 3.43
C ALA A 157 13.96 -7.22 4.73
N ASP A 158 12.78 -6.77 5.19
CA ASP A 158 12.11 -7.30 6.38
C ASP A 158 11.66 -8.76 6.21
N TYR A 159 11.25 -9.14 4.98
CA TYR A 159 10.94 -10.54 4.67
C TYR A 159 12.23 -11.38 4.59
N TRP A 160 13.28 -10.83 3.94
CA TRP A 160 14.59 -11.47 3.87
C TRP A 160 15.17 -11.76 5.26
N SER A 161 15.05 -10.85 6.21
CA SER A 161 15.55 -10.99 7.57
C SER A 161 14.79 -12.02 8.42
N SER A 162 13.66 -12.54 7.93
CA SER A 162 12.84 -13.53 8.63
C SER A 162 13.46 -14.93 8.66
N GLY A 163 14.49 -15.22 7.85
CA GLY A 163 15.18 -16.52 7.83
C GLY A 163 16.33 -16.57 6.83
N ASN A 164 17.27 -17.50 7.06
CA ASN A 164 18.48 -17.63 6.26
C ASN A 164 18.25 -18.36 4.93
N THR A 165 17.26 -19.22 4.87
CA THR A 165 16.89 -19.95 3.65
C THR A 165 15.49 -19.52 3.17
N PRO A 166 15.13 -19.75 1.89
CA PRO A 166 13.77 -19.51 1.41
C PRO A 166 12.71 -20.24 2.26
N PHE A 167 12.97 -21.48 2.66
CA PHE A 167 12.06 -22.28 3.48
C PHE A 167 11.89 -21.70 4.89
N ASP A 168 12.98 -21.22 5.51
CA ASP A 168 12.90 -20.58 6.83
C ASP A 168 12.05 -19.31 6.76
N ARG A 169 12.24 -18.50 5.73
CA ARG A 169 11.47 -17.26 5.50
C ARG A 169 9.99 -17.56 5.30
N GLN A 170 9.69 -18.53 4.45
CA GLN A 170 8.31 -18.98 4.19
C GLN A 170 7.64 -19.52 5.46
N ALA A 171 8.34 -20.36 6.22
CA ALA A 171 7.83 -20.92 7.47
C ALA A 171 7.57 -19.82 8.53
N ALA A 172 8.53 -18.91 8.71
CA ALA A 172 8.39 -17.78 9.64
C ALA A 172 7.24 -16.83 9.22
N TYR A 173 7.10 -16.56 7.91
CA TYR A 173 6.01 -15.75 7.39
C TYR A 173 4.67 -16.45 7.54
N LYS A 174 4.58 -17.75 7.19
CA LYS A 174 3.37 -18.56 7.33
C LYS A 174 2.88 -18.59 8.77
N TYR A 175 3.78 -18.74 9.74
CA TYR A 175 3.43 -18.68 11.14
C TYR A 175 2.74 -17.36 11.51
N ARG A 176 3.34 -16.21 11.15
CA ARG A 176 2.77 -14.86 11.39
C ARG A 176 1.47 -14.62 10.62
N TYR A 177 1.38 -15.14 9.39
CA TYR A 177 0.19 -15.04 8.55
C TYR A 177 -1.00 -15.78 9.17
N THR A 178 -0.74 -16.99 9.72
CA THR A 178 -1.76 -17.82 10.39
C THR A 178 -2.18 -17.24 11.74
N GLU A 179 -1.22 -16.66 12.48
CA GLU A 179 -1.50 -15.94 13.74
C GLU A 179 -2.37 -14.70 13.47
N GLY A 180 -2.17 -14.08 12.33
CA GLY A 180 -2.92 -12.89 11.88
C GLY A 180 -2.45 -11.61 12.54
N LEU A 181 -3.25 -10.56 12.38
CA LEU A 181 -2.97 -9.24 12.93
C LEU A 181 -3.88 -8.95 14.12
N SER A 182 -3.33 -8.31 15.14
CA SER A 182 -4.14 -7.79 16.25
C SER A 182 -5.15 -6.73 15.76
N SER A 183 -6.23 -6.56 16.49
CA SER A 183 -7.24 -5.53 16.20
C SER A 183 -6.63 -4.12 16.16
N GLY A 184 -5.64 -3.86 17.02
CA GLY A 184 -4.90 -2.59 17.02
C GLY A 184 -4.10 -2.37 15.74
N GLN A 185 -3.40 -3.39 15.23
CA GLN A 185 -2.65 -3.32 13.97
C GLN A 185 -3.60 -3.12 12.78
N LEU A 186 -4.69 -3.87 12.71
CA LEU A 186 -5.72 -3.71 11.68
C LEU A 186 -6.26 -2.28 11.63
N GLN A 187 -6.58 -1.72 12.81
CA GLN A 187 -7.10 -0.37 12.93
C GLN A 187 -6.06 0.69 12.50
N GLN A 188 -4.81 0.55 12.92
CA GLN A 188 -3.74 1.50 12.56
C GLN A 188 -3.47 1.50 11.07
N ILE A 189 -3.37 0.33 10.42
CA ILE A 189 -3.19 0.21 8.96
C ILE A 189 -4.37 0.85 8.23
N ALA A 190 -5.60 0.52 8.64
CA ALA A 190 -6.81 1.05 8.02
C ALA A 190 -6.90 2.59 8.16
N GLN A 191 -6.59 3.14 9.34
CA GLN A 191 -6.59 4.59 9.59
C GLN A 191 -5.51 5.31 8.78
N ALA A 192 -4.27 4.77 8.75
CA ALA A 192 -3.17 5.34 7.98
C ALA A 192 -3.50 5.38 6.48
N LEU A 193 -4.01 4.27 5.94
CA LEU A 193 -4.41 4.16 4.53
C LEU A 193 -5.61 5.06 4.21
N HIS A 194 -6.61 5.11 5.10
CA HIS A 194 -7.78 5.99 4.91
C HIS A 194 -7.38 7.46 4.92
N GLY A 195 -6.57 7.86 5.89
CA GLY A 195 -6.09 9.22 6.04
C GLY A 195 -4.95 9.59 5.06
N GLN A 196 -4.35 8.58 4.42
CA GLN A 196 -3.18 8.74 3.55
C GLN A 196 -2.00 9.40 4.30
N TRP A 197 -1.80 9.01 5.56
CA TRP A 197 -0.70 9.43 6.43
C TRP A 197 0.34 8.31 6.52
N ALA A 198 1.55 8.61 7.00
CA ALA A 198 2.54 7.58 7.24
C ALA A 198 2.10 6.61 8.35
N LEU A 199 2.37 5.32 8.15
CA LEU A 199 2.20 4.24 9.10
C LEU A 199 3.56 3.92 9.72
N GLY A 200 3.73 4.29 10.99
CA GLY A 200 5.01 4.10 11.66
C GLY A 200 5.07 4.74 13.04
N SER A 201 6.22 4.56 13.68
CA SER A 201 6.56 5.14 14.97
C SER A 201 6.67 6.67 14.92
N PRO A 202 6.57 7.38 16.05
CA PRO A 202 6.80 8.81 16.10
C PRO A 202 8.20 9.21 15.58
N GLY A 203 9.21 8.37 15.80
CA GLY A 203 10.58 8.59 15.30
C GLY A 203 10.64 8.56 13.78
N PHE A 204 10.05 7.55 13.15
CA PHE A 204 9.94 7.44 11.70
C PHE A 204 9.17 8.62 11.09
N ILE A 205 8.04 9.00 11.68
CA ILE A 205 7.24 10.14 11.22
C ILE A 205 8.05 11.44 11.31
N SER A 206 8.84 11.63 12.36
CA SER A 206 9.73 12.79 12.51
C SER A 206 10.78 12.84 11.41
N GLN A 207 11.44 11.71 11.11
CA GLN A 207 12.42 11.62 10.02
C GLN A 207 11.77 11.93 8.65
N LEU A 208 10.56 11.46 8.41
CA LEU A 208 9.83 11.76 7.18
C LEU A 208 9.52 13.25 6.98
N CYS A 209 9.43 14.05 8.04
CA CYS A 209 9.12 15.48 7.92
C CYS A 209 10.15 16.26 7.08
N SER A 210 11.39 15.77 6.98
CA SER A 210 12.47 16.41 6.21
C SER A 210 12.58 15.92 4.76
N VAL A 211 12.09 14.68 4.46
CA VAL A 211 12.33 14.04 3.17
C VAL A 211 11.05 13.76 2.38
N ALA A 212 9.90 13.78 3.04
CA ALA A 212 8.62 13.47 2.37
C ALA A 212 8.09 14.64 1.55
N SER A 213 7.40 14.35 0.46
CA SER A 213 6.82 15.33 -0.46
C SER A 213 5.75 16.24 0.17
N ARG A 214 5.21 15.85 1.32
CA ARG A 214 4.28 16.63 2.13
C ARG A 214 4.31 16.15 3.59
N ARG A 215 3.62 16.86 4.47
CA ARG A 215 3.48 16.47 5.88
C ARG A 215 2.99 15.02 6.02
N PRO A 216 3.73 14.14 6.76
CA PRO A 216 3.43 12.72 6.86
C PRO A 216 2.32 12.37 7.87
N MET A 217 1.87 13.33 8.68
CA MET A 217 0.86 13.12 9.72
C MET A 217 -0.27 14.17 9.68
N GLN A 218 -1.41 13.82 10.27
CA GLN A 218 -2.53 14.73 10.38
C GLN A 218 -2.18 15.96 11.24
N GLY A 219 -2.52 17.15 10.75
CA GLY A 219 -2.40 18.36 11.55
C GLY A 219 -3.38 18.41 12.72
N ARG A 220 -2.99 19.03 13.81
CA ARG A 220 -3.94 19.36 14.87
C ARG A 220 -5.05 20.24 14.29
N ARG A 221 -6.30 19.87 14.53
CA ARG A 221 -7.44 20.72 14.18
C ARG A 221 -7.46 21.90 15.15
N GLY A 222 -7.58 23.11 14.64
CA GLY A 222 -7.73 24.33 15.45
C GLY A 222 -7.18 25.57 14.74
N ARG A 223 -7.61 26.74 15.20
CA ARG A 223 -7.05 28.01 14.75
C ARG A 223 -5.61 28.10 15.23
N PRO A 224 -4.63 28.53 14.38
CA PRO A 224 -3.28 28.79 14.84
C PRO A 224 -3.29 29.71 16.07
N ARG A 225 -2.57 29.35 17.13
CA ARG A 225 -2.41 30.27 18.26
C ARG A 225 -1.63 31.49 17.75
N ILE A 226 -2.22 32.66 17.87
CA ILE A 226 -1.55 33.94 17.64
C ILE A 226 -0.45 34.00 18.70
N ARG A 227 0.81 34.02 18.28
CA ARG A 227 1.91 34.33 19.22
C ARG A 227 1.71 35.76 19.67
N PRO A 228 1.67 36.07 20.98
CA PRO A 228 1.70 37.42 21.44
C PRO A 228 3.00 38.07 20.96
N ILE A 229 2.88 39.23 20.31
CA ILE A 229 4.02 40.06 19.97
C ILE A 229 4.57 40.56 21.32
N HIS A 230 5.76 40.11 21.70
CA HIS A 230 6.50 40.73 22.78
C HIS A 230 6.83 42.14 22.31
N GLU A 231 6.14 43.15 22.86
CA GLU A 231 6.57 44.52 22.81
C GLU A 231 7.97 44.61 23.49
N GLN A 232 8.98 44.80 22.66
CA GLN A 232 10.28 45.22 23.17
C GLN A 232 10.10 46.67 23.67
N GLY A 233 9.95 46.80 25.00
CA GLY A 233 9.95 48.09 25.66
C GLY A 233 11.27 48.81 25.38
N GLN A 234 11.17 49.91 24.66
CA GLN A 234 12.21 50.90 24.59
C GLN A 234 12.38 51.50 25.98
N SER A 235 13.48 51.16 26.62
CA SER A 235 14.01 52.01 27.72
C SER A 235 14.66 53.22 27.08
N LEU A 236 13.97 54.36 27.13
CA LEU A 236 14.60 55.64 26.96
C LEU A 236 15.24 55.97 28.30
N GLU A 237 16.56 56.13 28.26
CA GLU A 237 17.36 56.74 29.31
C GLU A 237 17.12 58.27 29.34
N GLU A 238 16.94 58.76 30.54
CA GLU A 238 17.39 60.09 30.96
C GLU A 238 18.55 59.94 31.91
#